data_aa0e3e9a6ee5b0537eef60fcae104e73
#
_entry.id   aa0e3e9a6ee5b0537eef60fcae104e73
#
_cell.length_a   1.000
_cell.length_b   1.000
_cell.length_c   1.000
_cell.angle_alpha   90.00
_cell.angle_beta   90.00
_cell.angle_gamma   90.00
#
_symmetry.space_group_name_H-M   'P 1'
#
loop_
_entity.id
_entity.type
_entity.pdbx_description
1 polymer ?
#
loop_
_entity_poly.entity_id
_entity_poly.type
_entity_poly.pdbx_seq_one_letter_code
_entity_poly.pdbx_strand_id
1 'polypeptide(L)'
;NKKEVSTTKETPLNLPDSISSIKSEPKTKNKVIVLDAGHGADDVGAVGPNNRYEKVINLNVTKYVGAILKQRGYTVFLTRNNDTFIKVIDRTVLANEKNADLFISIHTNAVPKEKANEVDGIETFFLSPARNERAKRVAALENKTDIREMSTSSKDVFLESLNRPRITASHKFAIDIQAGILQSVRSKYKDVKDSGVREGPFWVLVGAQMPSILVELGYVSHPIESKRLYDKAYQQLLANGIANGVDSYFSKNP
;
A
#
# COMPACT_ATOMS: atom_id res chain seq x y z
N ASN A 1 61.08 67.00 -8.82
CA ASN A 1 60.98 65.90 -9.76
C ASN A 1 60.09 64.78 -9.13
N LYS A 2 58.81 64.81 -9.50
CA LYS A 2 57.83 63.78 -9.14
C LYS A 2 57.91 62.65 -10.16
N LYS A 3 58.08 61.43 -9.68
CA LYS A 3 57.90 60.22 -10.51
C LYS A 3 56.45 59.74 -10.29
N GLU A 4 55.72 59.66 -11.40
CA GLU A 4 54.39 59.04 -11.44
C GLU A 4 54.54 57.52 -11.35
N VAL A 5 53.72 56.91 -10.48
CA VAL A 5 53.60 55.48 -10.35
C VAL A 5 52.37 55.10 -11.13
N SER A 6 52.54 54.33 -12.20
CA SER A 6 51.49 53.74 -12.99
C SER A 6 50.80 52.59 -12.22
N THR A 7 49.53 52.74 -11.92
CA THR A 7 48.70 51.67 -11.37
C THR A 7 48.02 50.94 -12.51
N THR A 8 48.45 49.69 -12.73
CA THR A 8 47.76 48.74 -13.61
C THR A 8 46.45 48.29 -12.94
N LYS A 9 45.33 48.57 -13.62
CA LYS A 9 44.02 48.10 -13.21
C LYS A 9 43.92 46.58 -13.56
N GLU A 10 43.80 45.77 -12.52
CA GLU A 10 43.39 44.37 -12.67
C GLU A 10 41.88 44.30 -13.02
N THR A 11 41.57 43.64 -14.11
CA THR A 11 40.20 43.31 -14.51
C THR A 11 39.70 42.12 -13.69
N PRO A 12 38.54 42.17 -13.07
CA PRO A 12 38.01 41.01 -12.36
C PRO A 12 37.57 39.94 -13.36
N LEU A 13 38.05 38.71 -13.15
CA LEU A 13 37.57 37.52 -13.83
C LEU A 13 36.11 37.25 -13.40
N ASN A 14 35.19 37.37 -14.34
CA ASN A 14 33.83 36.89 -14.19
C ASN A 14 33.84 35.37 -14.12
N LEU A 15 33.64 34.82 -12.93
CA LEU A 15 33.24 33.44 -12.75
C LEU A 15 31.79 33.29 -13.24
N PRO A 16 31.46 32.21 -14.00
CA PRO A 16 30.08 31.98 -14.36
C PRO A 16 29.27 31.63 -13.13
N ASP A 17 28.18 32.37 -12.96
CA ASP A 17 27.20 32.17 -11.88
C ASP A 17 26.74 30.72 -11.83
N SER A 18 26.82 30.22 -10.63
CA SER A 18 26.23 29.00 -10.10
C SER A 18 25.05 28.46 -10.91
N ILE A 19 25.18 27.23 -11.33
CA ILE A 19 24.07 26.34 -11.71
C ILE A 19 23.08 26.35 -10.55
N SER A 20 22.04 27.16 -10.66
CA SER A 20 20.87 27.05 -9.81
C SER A 20 20.26 25.69 -10.11
N SER A 21 20.39 24.77 -9.17
CA SER A 21 19.65 23.54 -9.14
C SER A 21 18.16 23.90 -9.15
N ILE A 22 17.55 23.82 -10.32
CA ILE A 22 16.11 23.88 -10.49
C ILE A 22 15.58 22.65 -9.76
N LYS A 23 15.18 22.84 -8.50
CA LYS A 23 14.26 21.92 -7.83
C LYS A 23 12.94 22.07 -8.60
N SER A 24 12.74 21.21 -9.60
CA SER A 24 11.43 21.06 -10.21
C SER A 24 10.47 20.67 -9.09
N GLU A 25 9.54 21.56 -8.76
CA GLU A 25 8.44 21.19 -7.89
C GLU A 25 7.80 19.93 -8.46
N PRO A 26 7.48 18.93 -7.61
CA PRO A 26 6.85 17.71 -8.11
C PRO A 26 5.53 18.10 -8.77
N LYS A 27 5.41 17.81 -10.06
CA LYS A 27 4.14 18.02 -10.80
C LYS A 27 3.05 17.30 -10.03
N THR A 28 2.06 18.03 -9.51
CA THR A 28 0.90 17.44 -8.85
C THR A 28 0.18 16.52 -9.83
N LYS A 29 0.15 15.25 -9.49
CA LYS A 29 -0.54 14.22 -10.28
C LYS A 29 -2.02 14.25 -9.94
N ASN A 30 -2.82 15.05 -10.30
CA ASN A 30 -4.25 15.24 -9.97
C ASN A 30 -5.05 13.92 -9.71
N LYS A 31 -4.46 13.00 -8.93
CA LYS A 31 -4.98 11.68 -8.57
C LYS A 31 -5.01 11.52 -7.05
N VAL A 32 -6.10 11.01 -6.56
CA VAL A 32 -6.39 10.80 -5.13
C VAL A 32 -6.29 9.32 -4.79
N ILE A 33 -5.52 8.99 -3.75
CA ILE A 33 -5.34 7.62 -3.29
C ILE A 33 -5.73 7.55 -1.82
N VAL A 34 -6.57 6.60 -1.46
CA VAL A 34 -6.85 6.27 -0.06
C VAL A 34 -6.15 4.98 0.30
N LEU A 35 -5.34 5.04 1.36
CA LEU A 35 -4.63 3.91 1.94
C LEU A 35 -5.30 3.53 3.25
N ASP A 36 -5.56 2.26 3.39
CA ASP A 36 -6.17 1.68 4.56
C ASP A 36 -5.18 0.77 5.29
N ALA A 37 -4.93 1.07 6.56
CA ALA A 37 -4.17 0.18 7.44
C ALA A 37 -5.15 -0.73 8.18
N GLY A 38 -5.20 -2.02 7.82
CA GLY A 38 -6.09 -2.99 8.43
C GLY A 38 -5.95 -3.05 9.95
N HIS A 39 -7.06 -3.39 10.64
CA HIS A 39 -7.14 -3.51 12.10
C HIS A 39 -6.88 -2.19 12.85
N GLY A 40 -6.65 -2.25 14.16
CA GLY A 40 -6.34 -1.09 15.02
C GLY A 40 -6.98 -1.19 16.39
N ALA A 41 -6.41 -0.51 17.38
CA ALA A 41 -6.79 -0.54 18.78
C ALA A 41 -6.87 -1.99 19.33
N ASP A 42 -8.02 -2.41 19.87
CA ASP A 42 -8.22 -3.76 20.42
C ASP A 42 -8.26 -4.86 19.34
N ASP A 43 -8.53 -4.50 18.09
CA ASP A 43 -8.38 -5.42 16.96
C ASP A 43 -6.91 -5.46 16.53
N VAL A 44 -6.18 -6.41 17.07
CA VAL A 44 -4.75 -6.57 16.79
C VAL A 44 -4.46 -7.23 15.44
N GLY A 45 -5.48 -7.81 14.77
CA GLY A 45 -5.31 -8.66 13.60
C GLY A 45 -4.62 -9.97 13.95
N ALA A 46 -3.91 -10.53 13.01
CA ALA A 46 -3.11 -11.72 13.21
C ALA A 46 -1.96 -11.49 14.21
N VAL A 47 -1.60 -12.56 14.94
CA VAL A 47 -0.53 -12.53 15.94
C VAL A 47 0.56 -13.53 15.55
N GLY A 48 1.74 -13.01 15.33
CA GLY A 48 2.93 -13.80 15.06
C GLY A 48 3.77 -14.10 16.31
N PRO A 49 4.92 -14.78 16.13
CA PRO A 49 5.86 -15.03 17.21
C PRO A 49 6.27 -13.74 17.94
N ASN A 50 6.50 -13.83 19.26
CA ASN A 50 6.88 -12.71 20.12
C ASN A 50 5.86 -11.56 20.14
N ASN A 51 4.57 -11.88 20.06
CA ASN A 51 3.47 -10.90 20.04
C ASN A 51 3.62 -9.83 18.95
N ARG A 52 4.06 -10.25 17.76
CA ARG A 52 4.09 -9.39 16.60
C ARG A 52 2.69 -9.25 16.02
N TYR A 53 2.08 -8.11 16.27
CA TYR A 53 0.71 -7.81 15.84
C TYR A 53 0.68 -7.29 14.40
N GLU A 54 -0.24 -7.81 13.62
CA GLU A 54 -0.50 -7.38 12.26
C GLU A 54 -0.78 -5.88 12.15
N LYS A 55 -1.62 -5.33 13.04
CA LYS A 55 -1.99 -3.90 13.04
C LYS A 55 -0.81 -2.94 13.02
N VAL A 56 0.32 -3.35 13.63
CA VAL A 56 1.55 -2.53 13.72
C VAL A 56 2.26 -2.50 12.37
N ILE A 57 2.39 -3.65 11.72
CA ILE A 57 3.00 -3.77 10.39
C ILE A 57 2.18 -2.96 9.38
N ASN A 58 0.86 -3.19 9.38
CA ASN A 58 -0.08 -2.54 8.47
C ASN A 58 0.02 -1.01 8.57
N LEU A 59 0.03 -0.46 9.79
CA LEU A 59 0.15 0.98 10.02
C LEU A 59 1.49 1.54 9.53
N ASN A 60 2.59 0.86 9.86
CA ASN A 60 3.93 1.33 9.49
C ASN A 60 4.10 1.36 7.97
N VAL A 61 3.75 0.27 7.28
CA VAL A 61 3.85 0.20 5.82
C VAL A 61 2.94 1.22 5.16
N THR A 62 1.70 1.36 5.64
CA THR A 62 0.75 2.37 5.12
C THR A 62 1.31 3.79 5.23
N LYS A 63 1.95 4.13 6.34
CA LYS A 63 2.59 5.45 6.51
C LYS A 63 3.76 5.65 5.53
N TYR A 64 4.59 4.64 5.32
CA TYR A 64 5.69 4.72 4.35
C TYR A 64 5.16 4.88 2.92
N VAL A 65 4.15 4.10 2.53
CA VAL A 65 3.50 4.23 1.21
C VAL A 65 2.96 5.66 1.04
N GLY A 66 2.22 6.15 2.05
CA GLY A 66 1.65 7.50 2.03
C GLY A 66 2.70 8.60 1.85
N ALA A 67 3.83 8.50 2.56
CA ALA A 67 4.93 9.45 2.45
C ALA A 67 5.54 9.43 1.03
N ILE A 68 5.81 8.24 0.49
CA ILE A 68 6.40 8.09 -0.85
C ILE A 68 5.45 8.62 -1.93
N LEU A 69 4.17 8.27 -1.87
CA LEU A 69 3.18 8.71 -2.86
C LEU A 69 2.99 10.24 -2.81
N LYS A 70 2.96 10.85 -1.63
CA LYS A 70 2.92 12.31 -1.49
C LYS A 70 4.13 12.98 -2.13
N GLN A 71 5.34 12.44 -1.92
CA GLN A 71 6.55 12.93 -2.57
C GLN A 71 6.50 12.81 -4.11
N ARG A 72 5.76 11.81 -4.61
CA ARG A 72 5.53 11.61 -6.07
C ARG A 72 4.41 12.49 -6.64
N GLY A 73 3.80 13.36 -5.83
CA GLY A 73 2.78 14.33 -6.25
C GLY A 73 1.33 13.82 -6.21
N TYR A 74 1.07 12.69 -5.58
CA TYR A 74 -0.30 12.19 -5.34
C TYR A 74 -0.94 12.88 -4.13
N THR A 75 -2.26 13.05 -4.17
CA THR A 75 -3.05 13.38 -2.98
C THR A 75 -3.37 12.09 -2.24
N VAL A 76 -2.98 11.99 -0.96
CA VAL A 76 -3.09 10.75 -0.19
C VAL A 76 -3.81 10.98 1.12
N PHE A 77 -4.84 10.17 1.38
CA PHE A 77 -5.53 10.07 2.66
C PHE A 77 -5.30 8.69 3.28
N LEU A 78 -5.23 8.63 4.60
CA LEU A 78 -5.12 7.39 5.37
C LEU A 78 -6.42 7.18 6.15
N THR A 79 -6.93 5.95 6.21
CA THR A 79 -8.09 5.62 7.07
C THR A 79 -7.76 5.81 8.54
N ARG A 80 -6.53 5.46 8.94
CA ARG A 80 -5.96 5.77 10.26
C ARG A 80 -4.48 6.11 10.14
N ASN A 81 -3.98 6.95 11.03
CA ASN A 81 -2.56 7.33 11.13
C ASN A 81 -1.96 7.03 12.52
N ASN A 82 -2.74 6.43 13.39
CA ASN A 82 -2.38 6.00 14.74
C ASN A 82 -3.06 4.65 15.06
N ASP A 83 -2.92 4.16 16.30
CA ASP A 83 -3.51 2.89 16.72
C ASP A 83 -4.97 3.08 17.15
N THR A 84 -5.85 3.39 16.21
CA THR A 84 -7.29 3.52 16.38
C THR A 84 -8.03 2.45 15.60
N PHE A 85 -9.21 2.04 16.10
CA PHE A 85 -10.11 1.15 15.38
C PHE A 85 -10.98 1.95 14.40
N ILE A 86 -11.07 1.47 13.17
CA ILE A 86 -11.98 1.99 12.13
C ILE A 86 -12.87 0.83 11.68
N LYS A 87 -14.17 1.03 11.69
CA LYS A 87 -15.11 0.01 11.18
C LYS A 87 -14.82 -0.27 9.70
N VAL A 88 -14.99 -1.53 9.29
CA VAL A 88 -14.65 -1.96 7.91
C VAL A 88 -15.39 -1.12 6.87
N ILE A 89 -16.69 -0.86 7.07
CA ILE A 89 -17.49 -0.05 6.15
C ILE A 89 -17.00 1.39 6.04
N ASP A 90 -16.54 2.00 7.14
CA ASP A 90 -16.12 3.41 7.16
C ASP A 90 -14.83 3.63 6.36
N ARG A 91 -14.04 2.59 6.12
CA ARG A 91 -12.81 2.63 5.34
C ARG A 91 -13.07 2.97 3.87
N THR A 92 -14.05 2.31 3.26
CA THR A 92 -14.47 2.62 1.87
C THR A 92 -15.37 3.85 1.79
N VAL A 93 -16.15 4.15 2.81
CA VAL A 93 -16.92 5.41 2.88
C VAL A 93 -15.97 6.59 2.78
N LEU A 94 -14.87 6.61 3.55
CA LEU A 94 -13.84 7.65 3.42
C LEU A 94 -13.29 7.75 1.99
N ALA A 95 -12.98 6.62 1.36
CA ALA A 95 -12.47 6.62 -0.01
C ALA A 95 -13.47 7.24 -1.00
N ASN A 96 -14.75 6.91 -0.87
CA ASN A 96 -15.81 7.47 -1.70
C ASN A 96 -15.99 8.98 -1.46
N GLU A 97 -16.00 9.43 -0.20
CA GLU A 97 -16.11 10.85 0.18
C GLU A 97 -14.93 11.69 -0.35
N LYS A 98 -13.76 11.09 -0.44
CA LYS A 98 -12.56 11.75 -1.00
C LYS A 98 -12.51 11.68 -2.52
N ASN A 99 -13.50 11.08 -3.19
CA ASN A 99 -13.48 10.81 -4.62
C ASN A 99 -12.16 10.17 -5.06
N ALA A 100 -11.73 9.14 -4.33
CA ALA A 100 -10.46 8.49 -4.58
C ALA A 100 -10.43 7.82 -5.95
N ASP A 101 -9.29 7.90 -6.63
CA ASP A 101 -9.02 7.17 -7.87
C ASP A 101 -8.63 5.72 -7.58
N LEU A 102 -8.02 5.44 -6.42
CA LEU A 102 -7.61 4.11 -5.98
C LEU A 102 -7.80 3.94 -4.47
N PHE A 103 -8.13 2.72 -4.06
CA PHE A 103 -8.17 2.30 -2.67
C PHE A 103 -7.28 1.07 -2.45
N ILE A 104 -6.40 1.12 -1.45
CA ILE A 104 -5.48 0.03 -1.09
C ILE A 104 -5.63 -0.26 0.39
N SER A 105 -6.14 -1.45 0.72
CA SER A 105 -6.12 -1.98 2.09
C SER A 105 -4.87 -2.84 2.30
N ILE A 106 -4.14 -2.58 3.37
CA ILE A 106 -2.85 -3.20 3.68
C ILE A 106 -3.00 -4.08 4.90
N HIS A 107 -2.68 -5.35 4.74
CA HIS A 107 -2.82 -6.44 5.68
C HIS A 107 -1.58 -7.33 5.75
N THR A 108 -1.56 -8.22 6.72
CA THR A 108 -0.50 -9.20 6.92
C THR A 108 -1.11 -10.53 7.33
N ASN A 109 -0.97 -11.53 6.47
CA ASN A 109 -1.65 -12.81 6.56
C ASN A 109 -1.15 -13.69 7.73
N ALA A 110 -1.93 -14.69 8.06
CA ALA A 110 -1.55 -15.74 9.00
C ALA A 110 -2.17 -17.10 8.64
N VAL A 111 -1.54 -18.15 9.12
CA VAL A 111 -2.07 -19.51 9.13
C VAL A 111 -1.96 -20.11 10.52
N PRO A 112 -2.73 -21.16 10.85
CA PRO A 112 -2.58 -21.90 12.09
C PRO A 112 -1.13 -22.36 12.32
N LYS A 113 -0.74 -22.47 13.60
CA LYS A 113 0.64 -22.75 14.03
C LYS A 113 1.26 -23.98 13.35
N GLU A 114 0.44 -25.00 13.11
CA GLU A 114 0.85 -26.25 12.48
C GLU A 114 1.35 -26.06 11.04
N LYS A 115 0.88 -25.00 10.37
CA LYS A 115 1.25 -24.64 8.98
C LYS A 115 2.17 -23.44 8.88
N ALA A 116 2.57 -22.87 10.02
CA ALA A 116 3.30 -21.61 10.05
C ALA A 116 4.66 -21.67 9.33
N ASN A 117 5.29 -22.84 9.25
CA ASN A 117 6.57 -23.03 8.54
C ASN A 117 6.41 -23.39 7.05
N GLU A 118 5.17 -23.64 6.60
CA GLU A 118 4.91 -24.17 5.25
C GLU A 118 4.37 -23.10 4.31
N VAL A 119 3.77 -22.02 4.86
CA VAL A 119 3.05 -21.01 4.08
C VAL A 119 3.68 -19.65 4.27
N ASP A 120 4.11 -19.09 3.16
CA ASP A 120 4.78 -17.79 3.07
C ASP A 120 4.42 -17.08 1.75
N GLY A 121 4.86 -15.83 1.62
CA GLY A 121 4.79 -15.07 0.39
C GLY A 121 3.80 -13.92 0.40
N ILE A 122 3.94 -13.08 -0.62
CA ILE A 122 3.11 -11.88 -0.83
C ILE A 122 1.97 -12.22 -1.76
N GLU A 123 0.77 -11.71 -1.44
CA GLU A 123 -0.45 -11.98 -2.18
C GLU A 123 -1.30 -10.72 -2.29
N THR A 124 -1.91 -10.48 -3.45
CA THR A 124 -2.80 -9.33 -3.64
C THR A 124 -4.19 -9.81 -4.07
N PHE A 125 -5.21 -9.27 -3.40
CA PHE A 125 -6.60 -9.63 -3.64
C PHE A 125 -7.41 -8.47 -4.23
N PHE A 126 -8.39 -8.82 -5.05
CA PHE A 126 -9.45 -7.92 -5.50
C PHE A 126 -10.82 -8.54 -5.22
N LEU A 127 -11.86 -7.69 -5.15
CA LEU A 127 -13.21 -8.10 -4.78
C LEU A 127 -13.86 -8.93 -5.90
N SER A 128 -14.21 -10.16 -5.60
CA SER A 128 -15.02 -11.06 -6.43
C SER A 128 -15.41 -12.30 -5.61
N PRO A 129 -16.40 -13.11 -6.04
CA PRO A 129 -16.61 -14.41 -5.43
C PRO A 129 -15.33 -15.25 -5.49
N ALA A 130 -14.95 -15.84 -4.36
CA ALA A 130 -13.72 -16.65 -4.29
C ALA A 130 -13.88 -17.95 -5.09
N ARG A 131 -12.91 -18.25 -5.96
CA ARG A 131 -12.88 -19.47 -6.77
C ARG A 131 -12.07 -20.60 -6.16
N ASN A 132 -11.35 -20.34 -5.06
CA ASN A 132 -10.55 -21.35 -4.38
C ASN A 132 -10.65 -21.27 -2.87
N GLU A 133 -10.38 -22.38 -2.18
CA GLU A 133 -10.50 -22.48 -0.74
C GLU A 133 -9.51 -21.60 0.05
N ARG A 134 -8.35 -21.32 -0.53
CA ARG A 134 -7.36 -20.43 0.07
C ARG A 134 -7.91 -18.99 0.18
N ALA A 135 -8.41 -18.44 -0.93
CA ALA A 135 -9.00 -17.11 -0.94
C ALA A 135 -10.20 -16.99 -0.01
N LYS A 136 -11.04 -18.04 0.07
CA LYS A 136 -12.15 -18.10 1.03
C LYS A 136 -11.67 -18.02 2.48
N ARG A 137 -10.59 -18.75 2.83
CA ARG A 137 -10.04 -18.73 4.18
C ARG A 137 -9.45 -17.38 4.56
N VAL A 138 -8.66 -16.77 3.67
CA VAL A 138 -8.09 -15.44 3.92
C VAL A 138 -9.21 -14.42 4.08
N ALA A 139 -10.18 -14.40 3.17
CA ALA A 139 -11.34 -13.50 3.30
C ALA A 139 -12.14 -13.74 4.60
N ALA A 140 -12.30 -14.99 5.03
CA ALA A 140 -12.99 -15.31 6.28
C ALA A 140 -12.23 -14.80 7.52
N LEU A 141 -10.90 -14.80 7.48
CA LEU A 141 -10.08 -14.23 8.56
C LEU A 141 -10.25 -12.71 8.64
N GLU A 142 -10.10 -12.03 7.50
CA GLU A 142 -10.21 -10.57 7.44
C GLU A 142 -11.62 -10.05 7.71
N ASN A 143 -12.65 -10.82 7.32
CA ASN A 143 -14.04 -10.47 7.59
C ASN A 143 -14.48 -10.75 9.03
N LYS A 144 -13.67 -11.42 9.83
CA LYS A 144 -14.07 -11.97 11.13
C LYS A 144 -14.53 -10.93 12.15
N THR A 145 -13.94 -9.77 12.13
CA THR A 145 -14.25 -8.67 13.05
C THR A 145 -15.59 -8.00 12.77
N ASP A 146 -16.11 -8.15 11.55
CA ASP A 146 -17.31 -7.43 11.09
C ASP A 146 -18.54 -8.32 10.77
N ILE A 147 -18.39 -9.64 10.81
CA ILE A 147 -19.51 -10.57 10.52
C ILE A 147 -20.73 -10.31 11.39
N ARG A 148 -20.56 -9.77 12.60
CA ARG A 148 -21.65 -9.47 13.55
C ARG A 148 -22.45 -8.20 13.21
N GLU A 149 -21.90 -7.29 12.41
CA GLU A 149 -22.53 -6.01 12.06
C GLU A 149 -23.16 -6.00 10.66
N MET A 150 -23.00 -7.08 9.89
CA MET A 150 -23.47 -7.13 8.52
C MET A 150 -24.96 -7.50 8.40
N SER A 151 -25.76 -6.48 8.19
CA SER A 151 -27.18 -6.61 7.84
C SER A 151 -27.38 -7.22 6.44
N THR A 152 -28.61 -7.64 6.12
CA THR A 152 -29.01 -8.11 4.78
C THR A 152 -28.67 -7.09 3.71
N SER A 153 -28.81 -5.79 4.00
CA SER A 153 -28.44 -4.69 3.11
C SER A 153 -26.95 -4.66 2.73
N SER A 154 -26.05 -5.14 3.58
CA SER A 154 -24.62 -5.21 3.26
C SER A 154 -24.30 -6.31 2.25
N LYS A 155 -25.08 -7.42 2.26
CA LYS A 155 -24.99 -8.46 1.22
C LYS A 155 -25.47 -7.98 -0.12
N ASP A 156 -26.51 -7.16 -0.14
CA ASP A 156 -27.06 -6.59 -1.39
C ASP A 156 -26.07 -5.57 -1.98
N VAL A 157 -25.48 -4.71 -1.16
CA VAL A 157 -24.37 -3.81 -1.57
C VAL A 157 -23.17 -4.60 -2.09
N PHE A 158 -22.85 -5.75 -1.50
CA PHE A 158 -21.82 -6.64 -2.02
C PHE A 158 -22.14 -7.13 -3.44
N LEU A 159 -23.36 -7.59 -3.68
CA LEU A 159 -23.79 -8.06 -5.00
C LEU A 159 -23.79 -6.92 -6.04
N GLU A 160 -24.20 -5.72 -5.64
CA GLU A 160 -24.16 -4.53 -6.49
C GLU A 160 -22.73 -4.05 -6.77
N SER A 161 -21.80 -4.28 -5.83
CA SER A 161 -20.38 -3.94 -6.02
C SER A 161 -19.68 -4.83 -7.04
N LEU A 162 -20.29 -5.92 -7.49
CA LEU A 162 -19.79 -6.81 -8.53
C LEU A 162 -19.90 -6.21 -9.95
N ASN A 163 -19.68 -4.91 -10.07
CA ASN A 163 -19.58 -4.23 -11.36
C ASN A 163 -18.36 -4.74 -12.13
N ARG A 164 -18.59 -5.41 -13.26
CA ARG A 164 -17.53 -6.06 -14.06
C ARG A 164 -16.40 -5.11 -14.49
N PRO A 165 -16.66 -3.87 -14.99
CA PRO A 165 -15.59 -2.94 -15.32
C PRO A 165 -14.67 -2.63 -14.14
N ARG A 166 -15.23 -2.42 -12.94
CA ARG A 166 -14.47 -2.14 -11.72
C ARG A 166 -13.68 -3.35 -11.23
N ILE A 167 -14.26 -4.55 -11.31
CA ILE A 167 -13.53 -5.81 -11.03
C ILE A 167 -12.32 -5.94 -11.95
N THR A 168 -12.50 -5.69 -13.24
CA THR A 168 -11.42 -5.74 -14.23
C THR A 168 -10.34 -4.70 -13.94
N ALA A 169 -10.73 -3.46 -13.60
CA ALA A 169 -9.79 -2.41 -13.22
C ALA A 169 -9.02 -2.75 -11.94
N SER A 170 -9.72 -3.28 -10.93
CA SER A 170 -9.11 -3.75 -9.67
C SER A 170 -8.15 -4.91 -9.90
N HIS A 171 -8.49 -5.85 -10.78
CA HIS A 171 -7.60 -6.96 -11.15
C HIS A 171 -6.30 -6.46 -11.81
N LYS A 172 -6.42 -5.55 -12.80
CA LYS A 172 -5.24 -4.93 -13.43
C LYS A 172 -4.38 -4.20 -12.41
N PHE A 173 -5.02 -3.46 -11.51
CA PHE A 173 -4.35 -2.75 -10.42
C PHE A 173 -3.62 -3.72 -9.47
N ALA A 174 -4.25 -4.82 -9.08
CA ALA A 174 -3.65 -5.84 -8.23
C ALA A 174 -2.39 -6.46 -8.89
N ILE A 175 -2.41 -6.69 -10.20
CA ILE A 175 -1.26 -7.20 -10.96
C ILE A 175 -0.08 -6.22 -10.88
N ASP A 176 -0.32 -4.92 -11.10
CA ASP A 176 0.73 -3.92 -11.06
C ASP A 176 1.31 -3.75 -9.65
N ILE A 177 0.48 -3.80 -8.62
CA ILE A 177 0.92 -3.75 -7.23
C ILE A 177 1.74 -4.98 -6.87
N GLN A 178 1.26 -6.18 -7.17
CA GLN A 178 1.98 -7.44 -6.90
C GLN A 178 3.36 -7.43 -7.55
N ALA A 179 3.43 -7.08 -8.83
CA ALA A 179 4.69 -6.99 -9.56
C ALA A 179 5.64 -5.94 -8.96
N GLY A 180 5.14 -4.76 -8.61
CA GLY A 180 5.93 -3.69 -8.01
C GLY A 180 6.53 -4.08 -6.67
N ILE A 181 5.74 -4.73 -5.81
CA ILE A 181 6.22 -5.21 -4.50
C ILE A 181 7.32 -6.25 -4.69
N LEU A 182 7.07 -7.27 -5.50
CA LEU A 182 8.03 -8.36 -5.73
C LEU A 182 9.35 -7.84 -6.32
N GLN A 183 9.28 -6.94 -7.29
CA GLN A 183 10.47 -6.32 -7.86
C GLN A 183 11.29 -5.58 -6.80
N SER A 184 10.62 -4.80 -5.95
CA SER A 184 11.28 -4.03 -4.89
C SER A 184 11.91 -4.94 -3.84
N VAL A 185 11.16 -5.86 -3.24
CA VAL A 185 11.66 -6.71 -2.15
C VAL A 185 12.74 -7.70 -2.63
N ARG A 186 12.60 -8.24 -3.85
CA ARG A 186 13.57 -9.16 -4.44
C ARG A 186 14.88 -8.50 -4.84
N SER A 187 14.98 -7.18 -4.79
CA SER A 187 16.26 -6.48 -4.93
C SER A 187 17.25 -6.92 -3.84
N LYS A 188 16.75 -7.21 -2.63
CA LYS A 188 17.54 -7.66 -1.48
C LYS A 188 17.19 -9.06 -0.97
N TYR A 189 15.93 -9.45 -1.04
CA TYR A 189 15.39 -10.71 -0.51
C TYR A 189 14.92 -11.61 -1.65
N LYS A 190 15.86 -12.35 -2.26
CA LYS A 190 15.61 -13.15 -3.48
C LYS A 190 14.63 -14.31 -3.27
N ASP A 191 14.51 -14.78 -2.04
CA ASP A 191 13.70 -15.91 -1.63
C ASP A 191 12.22 -15.57 -1.37
N VAL A 192 11.83 -14.31 -1.46
CA VAL A 192 10.44 -13.90 -1.25
C VAL A 192 9.53 -14.53 -2.31
N LYS A 193 8.53 -15.27 -1.83
CA LYS A 193 7.61 -16.01 -2.68
C LYS A 193 6.50 -15.11 -3.25
N ASP A 194 6.20 -15.34 -4.52
CA ASP A 194 5.03 -14.80 -5.17
C ASP A 194 3.84 -15.75 -4.96
N SER A 195 2.89 -15.35 -4.12
CA SER A 195 1.65 -16.10 -3.90
C SER A 195 0.53 -15.68 -4.85
N GLY A 196 0.80 -14.66 -5.68
CA GLY A 196 -0.02 -14.28 -6.83
C GLY A 196 -1.11 -13.27 -6.54
N VAL A 197 -1.90 -13.02 -7.57
CA VAL A 197 -3.11 -12.19 -7.54
C VAL A 197 -4.32 -13.10 -7.55
N ARG A 198 -5.28 -12.82 -6.65
CA ARG A 198 -6.49 -13.66 -6.49
C ARG A 198 -7.73 -12.82 -6.25
N GLU A 199 -8.87 -13.40 -6.50
CA GLU A 199 -10.18 -12.85 -6.13
C GLU A 199 -10.68 -13.41 -4.81
N GLY A 200 -11.43 -12.60 -4.06
CA GLY A 200 -12.07 -13.02 -2.82
C GLY A 200 -13.13 -12.04 -2.32
N PRO A 201 -14.08 -12.51 -1.48
CA PRO A 201 -15.17 -11.71 -0.96
C PRO A 201 -14.71 -10.90 0.27
N PHE A 202 -13.78 -9.97 0.09
CA PHE A 202 -13.26 -9.11 1.15
C PHE A 202 -14.22 -7.97 1.45
N TRP A 203 -14.78 -7.94 2.65
CA TRP A 203 -15.76 -6.93 3.06
C TRP A 203 -15.19 -5.51 3.05
N VAL A 204 -13.92 -5.34 3.36
CA VAL A 204 -13.25 -4.03 3.31
C VAL A 204 -13.23 -3.42 1.91
N LEU A 205 -13.44 -4.21 0.86
CA LEU A 205 -13.50 -3.72 -0.53
C LEU A 205 -14.94 -3.49 -1.01
N VAL A 206 -15.93 -3.94 -0.22
CA VAL A 206 -17.35 -3.75 -0.57
C VAL A 206 -17.72 -2.28 -0.44
N GLY A 207 -18.45 -1.76 -1.41
CA GLY A 207 -18.89 -0.36 -1.45
C GLY A 207 -17.88 0.63 -2.03
N ALA A 208 -16.64 0.20 -2.30
CA ALA A 208 -15.67 1.05 -2.98
C ALA A 208 -16.14 1.38 -4.40
N GLN A 209 -16.14 2.67 -4.77
CA GLN A 209 -16.57 3.16 -6.09
C GLN A 209 -15.41 3.28 -7.09
N MET A 210 -14.19 2.96 -6.69
CA MET A 210 -12.96 3.01 -7.47
C MET A 210 -12.30 1.63 -7.52
N PRO A 211 -11.27 1.41 -8.37
CA PRO A 211 -10.43 0.22 -8.30
C PRO A 211 -9.86 0.05 -6.89
N SER A 212 -10.07 -1.13 -6.32
CA SER A 212 -9.78 -1.41 -4.91
C SER A 212 -9.16 -2.79 -4.73
N ILE A 213 -8.15 -2.88 -3.88
CA ILE A 213 -7.40 -4.08 -3.61
C ILE A 213 -7.07 -4.23 -2.13
N LEU A 214 -6.81 -5.47 -1.71
CA LEU A 214 -6.23 -5.80 -0.43
C LEU A 214 -4.88 -6.49 -0.67
N VAL A 215 -3.84 -5.99 -0.03
CA VAL A 215 -2.48 -6.53 -0.12
C VAL A 215 -2.14 -7.26 1.17
N GLU A 216 -1.77 -8.52 1.05
CA GLU A 216 -1.16 -9.33 2.10
C GLU A 216 0.36 -9.27 1.95
N LEU A 217 1.02 -8.55 2.85
CA LEU A 217 2.46 -8.24 2.77
C LEU A 217 3.37 -9.44 3.03
N GLY A 218 2.81 -10.55 3.48
CA GLY A 218 3.48 -11.78 3.90
C GLY A 218 2.75 -12.39 5.08
N TYR A 219 3.32 -13.42 5.68
CA TYR A 219 2.72 -14.15 6.79
C TYR A 219 3.39 -13.81 8.13
N VAL A 220 2.67 -13.07 9.00
CA VAL A 220 3.18 -12.77 10.34
C VAL A 220 3.32 -14.03 11.21
N SER A 221 2.61 -15.10 10.88
CA SER A 221 2.76 -16.41 11.53
C SER A 221 4.05 -17.14 11.13
N HIS A 222 4.64 -16.84 9.94
CA HIS A 222 5.84 -17.51 9.46
C HIS A 222 7.10 -16.99 10.19
N PRO A 223 7.97 -17.86 10.75
CA PRO A 223 9.07 -17.43 11.60
C PRO A 223 10.06 -16.45 10.94
N ILE A 224 10.35 -16.65 9.64
CA ILE A 224 11.27 -15.78 8.89
C ILE A 224 10.55 -14.51 8.45
N GLU A 225 9.37 -14.62 7.81
CA GLU A 225 8.62 -13.45 7.34
C GLU A 225 8.21 -12.53 8.50
N SER A 226 7.82 -13.09 9.64
CA SER A 226 7.49 -12.33 10.84
C SER A 226 8.62 -11.38 11.27
N LYS A 227 9.87 -11.83 11.21
CA LYS A 227 11.04 -10.98 11.52
C LYS A 227 11.22 -9.89 10.48
N ARG A 228 11.13 -10.25 9.19
CA ARG A 228 11.26 -9.30 8.07
C ARG A 228 10.17 -8.23 8.11
N LEU A 229 8.92 -8.62 8.35
CA LEU A 229 7.77 -7.72 8.40
C LEU A 229 7.87 -6.68 9.53
N TYR A 230 8.64 -6.96 10.59
CA TYR A 230 8.95 -6.02 11.68
C TYR A 230 10.26 -5.26 11.47
N ASP A 231 11.00 -5.54 10.40
CA ASP A 231 12.21 -4.81 10.02
C ASP A 231 11.86 -3.56 9.21
N LYS A 232 12.36 -2.41 9.65
CA LYS A 232 12.08 -1.12 9.02
C LYS A 232 12.53 -1.06 7.55
N ALA A 233 13.70 -1.63 7.24
CA ALA A 233 14.24 -1.60 5.89
C ALA A 233 13.40 -2.47 4.94
N TYR A 234 12.91 -3.61 5.43
CA TYR A 234 11.98 -4.46 4.67
C TYR A 234 10.63 -3.77 4.44
N GLN A 235 10.06 -3.13 5.48
CA GLN A 235 8.82 -2.36 5.36
C GLN A 235 8.94 -1.23 4.33
N GLN A 236 10.10 -0.56 4.26
CA GLN A 236 10.37 0.47 3.25
C GLN A 236 10.46 -0.10 1.83
N LEU A 237 11.01 -1.31 1.66
CA LEU A 237 11.02 -2.00 0.36
C LEU A 237 9.59 -2.36 -0.09
N LEU A 238 8.75 -2.88 0.83
CA LEU A 238 7.34 -3.14 0.56
C LEU A 238 6.62 -1.86 0.11
N ALA A 239 6.83 -0.78 0.84
CA ALA A 239 6.20 0.51 0.55
C ALA A 239 6.65 1.10 -0.80
N ASN A 240 7.94 1.03 -1.12
CA ASN A 240 8.46 1.43 -2.43
C ASN A 240 7.84 0.60 -3.55
N GLY A 241 7.70 -0.71 -3.34
CA GLY A 241 7.07 -1.61 -4.31
C GLY A 241 5.61 -1.27 -4.58
N ILE A 242 4.82 -1.00 -3.53
CA ILE A 242 3.43 -0.55 -3.66
C ILE A 242 3.37 0.77 -4.44
N ALA A 243 4.20 1.75 -4.11
CA ALA A 243 4.23 3.02 -4.81
C ALA A 243 4.63 2.88 -6.29
N ASN A 244 5.57 1.99 -6.60
CA ASN A 244 5.94 1.66 -7.98
C ASN A 244 4.77 1.02 -8.75
N GLY A 245 4.01 0.13 -8.10
CA GLY A 245 2.81 -0.45 -8.67
C GLY A 245 1.71 0.57 -8.96
N VAL A 246 1.54 1.57 -8.10
CA VAL A 246 0.62 2.70 -8.34
C VAL A 246 1.04 3.49 -9.56
N ASP A 247 2.32 3.87 -9.68
CA ASP A 247 2.84 4.57 -10.85
C ASP A 247 2.66 3.74 -12.14
N SER A 248 2.93 2.43 -12.06
CA SER A 248 2.73 1.50 -13.19
C SER A 248 1.28 1.48 -13.65
N TYR A 249 0.35 1.36 -12.71
CA TYR A 249 -1.09 1.35 -13.01
C TYR A 249 -1.54 2.63 -13.72
N PHE A 250 -1.22 3.81 -13.18
CA PHE A 250 -1.62 5.08 -13.79
C PHE A 250 -0.90 5.37 -15.10
N SER A 251 0.29 4.84 -15.33
CA SER A 251 0.97 4.97 -16.63
C SER A 251 0.24 4.24 -17.75
N LYS A 252 -0.47 3.16 -17.41
CA LYS A 252 -1.28 2.33 -18.34
C LYS A 252 -2.75 2.74 -18.41
N ASN A 253 -3.21 3.48 -17.39
CA ASN A 253 -4.60 3.91 -17.22
C ASN A 253 -4.61 5.38 -16.77
N PRO A 254 -4.29 6.33 -17.68
CA PRO A 254 -4.11 7.75 -17.38
C PRO A 254 -5.41 8.46 -16.93
#